data_e2917dab478b471984f7f22aa6ea2075
#
_entry.id   e2917dab478b471984f7f22aa6ea2075
#
_cell.length_a   1.000
_cell.length_b   1.000
_cell.length_c   1.000
_cell.angle_alpha   90.00
_cell.angle_beta   90.00
_cell.angle_gamma   90.00
#
_symmetry.space_group_name_H-M   'P 1'
#
loop_
_entity.id
_entity.type
_entity.pdbx_description
1 polymer ?
#
loop_
_entity_poly.entity_id
_entity_poly.type
_entity_poly.pdbx_seq_one_letter_code
_entity_poly.pdbx_strand_id
1 'polypeptide(L)'
;MLKPGLYEQVINKELSNKIDDSAQLVDRRNIDKAEAPQVLAGYLSEVIEKGLSRLAGDDIEGQLGLANRIVSAVTELTGDEEFDGLSVDERAEQLLAVANMQNNADTMKRRITMTRPETSLASSSLFTGAGHEPQMMTELKKDIVSADRIDMLVSFIK
;
A
#
# COMPACT_ATOMS: atom_id res chain seq x y z
N MET A 1 20.74 -18.52 15.71
CA MET A 1 19.90 -19.72 15.45
C MET A 1 18.44 -19.28 15.43
N LEU A 2 17.65 -19.75 14.45
CA LEU A 2 16.22 -19.47 14.32
C LEU A 2 15.41 -20.30 15.32
N LYS A 3 14.25 -19.78 15.75
CA LYS A 3 13.31 -20.56 16.55
C LYS A 3 12.61 -21.61 15.64
N PRO A 4 12.32 -22.82 16.14
CA PRO A 4 11.50 -23.74 15.37
C PRO A 4 10.14 -23.15 15.02
N GLY A 5 9.69 -23.32 13.75
CA GLY A 5 8.43 -22.77 13.26
C GLY A 5 8.31 -22.85 11.76
N LEU A 6 7.16 -22.43 11.21
CA LEU A 6 6.94 -22.26 9.80
C LEU A 6 7.34 -20.83 9.38
N TYR A 7 8.07 -20.72 8.30
CA TYR A 7 8.54 -19.47 7.74
C TYR A 7 8.14 -19.39 6.26
N GLU A 8 7.63 -18.24 5.87
CA GLU A 8 7.34 -17.92 4.47
C GLU A 8 7.98 -16.56 4.15
N GLN A 9 9.30 -16.57 4.05
CA GLN A 9 10.11 -15.36 3.90
C GLN A 9 11.20 -15.54 2.86
N VAL A 10 11.48 -14.45 2.12
CA VAL A 10 12.66 -14.40 1.26
C VAL A 10 13.92 -14.47 2.12
N ILE A 11 14.81 -15.42 1.80
CA ILE A 11 16.08 -15.57 2.51
C ILE A 11 17.02 -14.43 2.09
N ASN A 12 17.13 -13.41 2.94
CA ASN A 12 18.08 -12.33 2.82
C ASN A 12 19.39 -12.67 3.56
N LYS A 13 20.40 -11.80 3.46
CA LYS A 13 21.71 -12.01 4.12
C LYS A 13 21.60 -12.19 5.64
N GLU A 14 20.74 -11.43 6.30
CA GLU A 14 20.54 -11.53 7.74
C GLU A 14 19.93 -12.87 8.13
N LEU A 15 18.89 -13.30 7.43
CA LEU A 15 18.23 -14.57 7.66
C LEU A 15 19.18 -15.75 7.36
N SER A 16 19.92 -15.66 6.25
CA SER A 16 20.92 -16.66 5.89
C SER A 16 21.96 -16.87 6.99
N ASN A 17 22.43 -15.82 7.64
CA ASN A 17 23.39 -15.89 8.75
C ASN A 17 22.81 -16.50 10.04
N LYS A 18 21.49 -16.52 10.19
CA LYS A 18 20.79 -17.12 11.35
C LYS A 18 20.44 -18.58 11.17
N ILE A 19 20.48 -19.08 9.92
CA ILE A 19 20.23 -20.47 9.58
C ILE A 19 21.47 -21.29 9.90
N ASP A 20 21.27 -22.38 10.63
CA ASP A 20 22.32 -23.33 10.97
C ASP A 20 21.90 -24.74 10.51
N ASP A 21 22.35 -25.12 9.33
CA ASP A 21 22.04 -26.40 8.72
C ASP A 21 22.64 -27.59 9.47
N SER A 22 23.63 -27.36 10.34
CA SER A 22 24.25 -28.41 11.15
C SER A 22 23.44 -28.75 12.39
N ALA A 23 22.63 -27.80 12.87
CA ALA A 23 21.87 -27.93 14.12
C ALA A 23 20.34 -27.94 13.90
N GLN A 24 19.87 -27.60 12.70
CA GLN A 24 18.44 -27.48 12.40
C GLN A 24 18.09 -28.15 11.07
N LEU A 25 16.95 -28.83 11.02
CA LEU A 25 16.38 -29.28 9.75
C LEU A 25 15.71 -28.05 9.09
N VAL A 26 16.22 -27.66 7.92
CA VAL A 26 15.75 -26.46 7.20
C VAL A 26 15.18 -26.88 5.86
N ASP A 27 13.90 -26.54 5.65
CA ASP A 27 13.24 -26.69 4.36
C ASP A 27 13.35 -25.37 3.57
N ARG A 28 13.75 -25.45 2.29
CA ARG A 28 13.92 -24.30 1.39
C ARG A 28 13.51 -24.70 -0.03
N ARG A 29 12.92 -23.75 -0.72
CA ARG A 29 12.67 -23.85 -2.15
C ARG A 29 13.20 -22.62 -2.89
N ASN A 30 13.56 -22.80 -4.14
CA ASN A 30 13.82 -21.65 -5.02
C ASN A 30 12.51 -20.92 -5.28
N ILE A 31 12.60 -19.58 -5.38
CA ILE A 31 11.47 -18.76 -5.82
C ILE A 31 11.16 -19.14 -7.27
N ASP A 32 9.92 -19.52 -7.56
CA ASP A 32 9.47 -19.79 -8.91
C ASP A 32 9.55 -18.54 -9.78
N LYS A 33 9.97 -18.69 -11.04
CA LYS A 33 10.13 -17.55 -11.96
C LYS A 33 8.84 -16.79 -12.22
N ALA A 34 7.70 -17.49 -12.26
CA ALA A 34 6.40 -16.85 -12.47
C ALA A 34 5.92 -16.09 -11.24
N GLU A 35 6.28 -16.54 -10.03
CA GLU A 35 5.92 -15.92 -8.77
C GLU A 35 6.95 -14.85 -8.33
N ALA A 36 8.16 -14.89 -8.87
CA ALA A 36 9.26 -14.03 -8.44
C ALA A 36 8.93 -12.53 -8.42
N PRO A 37 8.24 -11.94 -9.42
CA PRO A 37 7.90 -10.52 -9.37
C PRO A 37 7.05 -10.18 -8.16
N GLN A 38 6.05 -10.99 -7.84
CA GLN A 38 5.15 -10.75 -6.70
C GLN A 38 5.85 -10.96 -5.36
N VAL A 39 6.60 -12.05 -5.23
CA VAL A 39 7.33 -12.38 -3.99
C VAL A 39 8.38 -11.31 -3.67
N LEU A 40 9.15 -10.90 -4.69
CA LEU A 40 10.19 -9.90 -4.52
C LEU A 40 9.61 -8.49 -4.31
N ALA A 41 8.50 -8.15 -4.97
CA ALA A 41 7.81 -6.88 -4.73
C ALA A 41 7.30 -6.79 -3.28
N GLY A 42 6.70 -7.86 -2.75
CA GLY A 42 6.27 -7.92 -1.35
C GLY A 42 7.42 -7.73 -0.38
N TYR A 43 8.54 -8.44 -0.59
CA TYR A 43 9.75 -8.28 0.22
C TYR A 43 10.32 -6.85 0.15
N LEU A 44 10.40 -6.27 -1.05
CA LEU A 44 10.89 -4.92 -1.25
C LEU A 44 9.98 -3.88 -0.60
N SER A 45 8.66 -4.07 -0.63
CA SER A 45 7.70 -3.19 0.04
C SER A 45 8.00 -3.07 1.53
N GLU A 46 8.26 -4.20 2.23
CA GLU A 46 8.63 -4.17 3.65
C GLU A 46 9.97 -3.45 3.91
N VAL A 47 10.95 -3.63 3.02
CA VAL A 47 12.26 -2.95 3.14
C VAL A 47 12.10 -1.44 2.94
N ILE A 48 11.31 -1.03 1.93
CA ILE A 48 11.04 0.37 1.62
C ILE A 48 10.29 1.03 2.76
N GLU A 49 9.23 0.39 3.29
CA GLU A 49 8.46 0.89 4.43
C GLU A 49 9.37 1.14 5.66
N LYS A 50 10.25 0.18 5.98
CA LYS A 50 11.24 0.35 7.06
C LYS A 50 12.20 1.50 6.78
N GLY A 51 12.62 1.67 5.53
CA GLY A 51 13.48 2.78 5.10
C GLY A 51 12.79 4.14 5.27
N LEU A 52 11.59 4.27 4.76
CA LEU A 52 10.76 5.48 4.88
C LEU A 52 10.48 5.83 6.33
N SER A 53 10.12 4.82 7.16
CA SER A 53 9.87 5.02 8.58
C SER A 53 11.10 5.53 9.36
N ARG A 54 12.31 5.14 8.96
CA ARG A 54 13.54 5.65 9.57
C ARG A 54 13.91 7.07 9.17
N LEU A 55 13.41 7.52 8.02
CA LEU A 55 13.55 8.90 7.54
C LEU A 55 12.39 9.78 7.98
N ALA A 56 11.42 9.22 8.72
CA ALA A 56 10.33 9.98 9.29
C ALA A 56 10.88 10.98 10.31
N GLY A 57 10.77 12.25 10.01
CA GLY A 57 11.15 13.39 10.83
C GLY A 57 10.06 14.45 10.73
N ASP A 58 10.39 15.70 11.04
CA ASP A 58 9.45 16.81 10.98
C ASP A 58 9.10 17.22 9.53
N ASP A 59 9.84 16.70 8.56
CA ASP A 59 9.69 17.03 7.16
C ASP A 59 9.65 15.75 6.30
N ILE A 60 8.87 15.79 5.22
CA ILE A 60 8.66 14.68 4.29
C ILE A 60 9.75 14.59 3.21
N GLU A 61 10.63 15.58 3.09
CA GLU A 61 11.61 15.71 2.02
C GLU A 61 12.53 14.48 1.89
N GLY A 62 13.05 13.98 3.03
CA GLY A 62 13.89 12.79 3.06
C GLY A 62 13.17 11.53 2.56
N GLN A 63 11.89 11.38 2.87
CA GLN A 63 11.06 10.27 2.43
C GLN A 63 10.77 10.38 0.92
N LEU A 64 10.43 11.58 0.41
CA LEU A 64 10.26 11.84 -1.02
C LEU A 64 11.54 11.56 -1.80
N GLY A 65 12.68 12.00 -1.27
CA GLY A 65 13.98 11.73 -1.87
C GLY A 65 14.27 10.23 -2.00
N LEU A 66 13.93 9.43 -0.99
CA LEU A 66 14.05 7.97 -1.07
C LEU A 66 13.09 7.38 -2.11
N ALA A 67 11.82 7.77 -2.08
CA ALA A 67 10.81 7.28 -3.01
C ALA A 67 11.22 7.56 -4.47
N ASN A 68 11.61 8.79 -4.79
CA ASN A 68 12.00 9.19 -6.13
C ASN A 68 13.30 8.52 -6.62
N ARG A 69 14.26 8.27 -5.71
CA ARG A 69 15.45 7.46 -6.05
C ARG A 69 15.12 6.02 -6.40
N ILE A 70 14.13 5.43 -5.74
CA ILE A 70 13.67 4.08 -6.07
C ILE A 70 13.01 4.06 -7.46
N VAL A 71 12.14 5.04 -7.76
CA VAL A 71 11.54 5.19 -9.09
C VAL A 71 12.64 5.35 -10.15
N SER A 72 13.59 6.25 -9.95
CA SER A 72 14.71 6.44 -10.88
C SER A 72 15.54 5.17 -11.10
N ALA A 73 15.79 4.40 -10.04
CA ALA A 73 16.52 3.13 -10.15
C ALA A 73 15.74 2.09 -10.96
N VAL A 74 14.41 2.05 -10.83
CA VAL A 74 13.55 1.18 -11.64
C VAL A 74 13.62 1.61 -13.12
N THR A 75 13.47 2.89 -13.41
CA THR A 75 13.59 3.45 -14.77
C THR A 75 14.95 3.07 -15.41
N GLU A 76 16.04 3.29 -14.68
CA GLU A 76 17.39 3.01 -15.17
C GLU A 76 17.62 1.52 -15.47
N LEU A 77 17.19 0.65 -14.57
CA LEU A 77 17.42 -0.79 -14.67
C LEU A 77 16.51 -1.48 -15.70
N THR A 78 15.29 -0.97 -15.91
CA THR A 78 14.36 -1.50 -16.92
C THR A 78 14.55 -0.87 -18.29
N GLY A 79 15.09 0.34 -18.34
CA GLY A 79 15.17 1.14 -19.57
C GLY A 79 13.80 1.61 -20.07
N ASP A 80 12.78 1.58 -19.20
CA ASP A 80 11.42 1.97 -19.56
C ASP A 80 11.10 3.37 -19.01
N GLU A 81 10.96 4.34 -19.92
CA GLU A 81 10.69 5.74 -19.59
C GLU A 81 9.30 5.98 -18.98
N GLU A 82 8.37 5.02 -19.07
CA GLU A 82 7.06 5.15 -18.42
C GLU A 82 7.19 5.32 -16.90
N PHE A 83 8.22 4.72 -16.28
CA PHE A 83 8.46 4.85 -14.84
C PHE A 83 8.92 6.25 -14.42
N ASP A 84 9.52 7.03 -15.31
CA ASP A 84 9.99 8.39 -14.98
C ASP A 84 8.81 9.31 -14.60
N GLY A 85 7.68 9.13 -15.26
CA GLY A 85 6.42 9.83 -14.93
C GLY A 85 5.80 9.47 -13.58
N LEU A 86 6.32 8.44 -12.87
CA LEU A 86 5.80 8.00 -11.57
C LEU A 86 6.52 8.65 -10.39
N SER A 87 7.47 9.55 -10.63
CA SER A 87 8.10 10.34 -9.57
C SER A 87 7.08 11.19 -8.83
N VAL A 88 7.18 11.20 -7.50
CA VAL A 88 6.29 11.97 -6.63
C VAL A 88 6.65 13.45 -6.70
N ASP A 89 5.65 14.32 -6.88
CA ASP A 89 5.79 15.78 -6.91
C ASP A 89 6.31 16.31 -5.57
N GLU A 90 7.08 17.39 -5.60
CA GLU A 90 7.68 18.01 -4.41
C GLU A 90 6.67 18.43 -3.35
N ARG A 91 5.41 18.70 -3.75
CA ARG A 91 4.33 19.04 -2.83
C ARG A 91 3.83 17.88 -2.00
N ALA A 92 4.21 16.64 -2.35
CA ALA A 92 3.81 15.43 -1.63
C ALA A 92 2.28 15.31 -1.43
N GLU A 93 1.50 15.67 -2.44
CA GLU A 93 0.04 15.65 -2.38
C GLU A 93 -0.52 14.29 -2.79
N GLN A 94 -1.59 13.90 -2.14
CA GLN A 94 -2.36 12.72 -2.52
C GLN A 94 -3.66 13.14 -3.19
N LEU A 95 -3.92 12.66 -4.42
CA LEU A 95 -5.21 12.87 -5.08
C LEU A 95 -6.30 12.09 -4.38
N LEU A 96 -7.27 12.77 -3.83
CA LEU A 96 -8.35 12.15 -3.06
C LEU A 96 -9.65 12.05 -3.83
N ALA A 97 -9.96 12.99 -4.72
CA ALA A 97 -11.18 13.00 -5.51
C ALA A 97 -11.06 13.97 -6.70
N VAL A 98 -11.79 13.65 -7.76
CA VAL A 98 -12.00 14.53 -8.91
C VAL A 98 -13.48 14.60 -9.20
N ALA A 99 -14.03 15.81 -9.39
CA ALA A 99 -15.41 16.01 -9.81
C ALA A 99 -15.47 16.95 -10.99
N ASN A 100 -16.43 16.70 -11.90
CA ASN A 100 -16.68 17.60 -13.00
C ASN A 100 -17.31 18.90 -12.49
N MET A 101 -16.81 20.05 -12.94
CA MET A 101 -17.46 21.33 -12.71
C MET A 101 -18.77 21.34 -13.50
N GLN A 102 -19.90 21.16 -12.83
CA GLN A 102 -21.19 21.48 -13.42
C GLN A 102 -21.33 22.99 -13.50
N ASN A 103 -21.77 23.51 -14.66
CA ASN A 103 -21.88 24.93 -14.97
C ASN A 103 -23.01 25.66 -14.17
N ASN A 104 -23.07 25.44 -12.87
CA ASN A 104 -24.00 26.17 -12.00
C ASN A 104 -23.26 27.28 -11.27
N ALA A 105 -23.68 28.53 -11.47
CA ALA A 105 -23.13 29.72 -10.85
C ALA A 105 -23.09 29.67 -9.29
N ASP A 106 -23.89 28.78 -8.68
CA ASP A 106 -23.87 28.50 -7.23
C ASP A 106 -22.71 27.61 -6.77
N THR A 107 -22.04 26.92 -7.69
CA THR A 107 -20.97 25.96 -7.38
C THR A 107 -19.65 26.68 -7.01
N MET A 108 -19.46 27.91 -7.47
CA MET A 108 -18.28 28.71 -7.12
C MET A 108 -18.19 29.11 -5.64
N LYS A 109 -19.29 29.03 -4.90
CA LYS A 109 -19.35 29.40 -3.45
C LYS A 109 -19.39 28.20 -2.51
N ARG A 110 -19.62 26.99 -2.99
CA ARG A 110 -19.62 25.78 -2.16
C ARG A 110 -18.33 25.03 -2.40
N ARG A 111 -17.49 24.94 -1.37
CA ARG A 111 -16.51 23.86 -1.28
C ARG A 111 -17.29 22.57 -1.55
N ILE A 112 -16.99 21.88 -2.65
CA ILE A 112 -17.58 20.57 -2.95
C ILE A 112 -17.05 19.63 -1.85
N THR A 113 -17.87 19.44 -0.83
CA THR A 113 -17.58 18.43 0.20
C THR A 113 -18.00 17.10 -0.42
N MET A 114 -17.06 16.42 -1.05
CA MET A 114 -17.32 15.08 -1.55
C MET A 114 -17.47 14.15 -0.34
N THR A 115 -18.57 13.42 -0.32
CA THR A 115 -18.75 12.35 0.66
C THR A 115 -17.71 11.28 0.39
N ARG A 116 -16.88 10.99 1.39
CA ARG A 116 -15.80 10.04 1.27
C ARG A 116 -15.73 9.18 2.53
N PRO A 117 -15.45 7.86 2.41
CA PRO A 117 -15.10 7.02 3.55
C PRO A 117 -13.88 7.58 4.31
N GLU A 118 -13.84 7.35 5.61
CA GLU A 118 -12.64 7.64 6.43
C GLU A 118 -11.59 6.53 6.27
N THR A 119 -12.08 5.32 5.97
CA THR A 119 -11.21 4.18 5.67
C THR A 119 -10.56 4.34 4.29
N SER A 120 -9.34 3.83 4.16
CA SER A 120 -8.60 3.87 2.90
C SER A 120 -9.28 3.02 1.82
N LEU A 121 -9.42 3.55 0.61
CA LEU A 121 -9.88 2.79 -0.55
C LEU A 121 -8.81 1.84 -1.11
N ALA A 122 -7.55 2.04 -0.73
CA ALA A 122 -6.41 1.26 -1.23
C ALA A 122 -6.07 0.04 -0.35
N SER A 123 -6.65 -0.08 0.84
CA SER A 123 -6.35 -1.14 1.79
C SER A 123 -7.61 -1.74 2.40
N SER A 124 -7.53 -3.02 2.78
CA SER A 124 -8.61 -3.67 3.51
C SER A 124 -8.72 -3.10 4.92
N SER A 125 -9.95 -2.91 5.38
CA SER A 125 -10.25 -2.42 6.72
C SER A 125 -11.02 -3.47 7.52
N LEU A 126 -10.65 -3.63 8.79
CA LEU A 126 -11.36 -4.48 9.74
C LEU A 126 -12.16 -3.60 10.71
N PHE A 127 -13.46 -3.80 10.78
CA PHE A 127 -14.34 -3.10 11.72
C PHE A 127 -14.57 -3.97 12.95
N THR A 128 -13.97 -3.59 14.08
CA THR A 128 -14.11 -4.34 15.34
C THR A 128 -15.29 -3.86 16.18
N GLY A 129 -15.88 -2.70 15.83
CA GLY A 129 -16.94 -2.06 16.59
C GLY A 129 -16.44 -1.29 17.82
N ALA A 130 -15.12 -1.06 17.92
CA ALA A 130 -14.56 -0.23 18.98
C ALA A 130 -15.01 1.23 18.85
N GLY A 131 -15.26 1.91 19.98
CA GLY A 131 -15.87 3.25 20.00
C GLY A 131 -15.02 4.36 19.37
N HIS A 132 -13.74 4.10 19.10
CA HIS A 132 -12.79 5.02 18.44
C HIS A 132 -12.60 4.73 16.94
N GLU A 133 -13.25 3.66 16.45
CA GLU A 133 -13.19 3.27 15.03
C GLU A 133 -14.43 3.78 14.28
N PRO A 134 -14.30 4.06 12.96
CA PRO A 134 -15.45 4.33 12.11
C PRO A 134 -16.44 3.16 12.15
N GLN A 135 -17.72 3.46 12.24
CA GLN A 135 -18.74 2.41 12.22
C GLN A 135 -18.92 1.88 10.80
N MET A 136 -18.87 0.55 10.61
CA MET A 136 -19.02 -0.13 9.32
C MET A 136 -20.23 0.37 8.53
N MET A 137 -21.39 0.55 9.17
CA MET A 137 -22.60 1.03 8.48
C MET A 137 -22.45 2.47 7.98
N THR A 138 -21.73 3.31 8.71
CA THR A 138 -21.46 4.69 8.32
C THR A 138 -20.51 4.75 7.13
N GLU A 139 -19.45 3.96 7.17
CA GLU A 139 -18.49 3.86 6.07
C GLU A 139 -19.14 3.28 4.82
N LEU A 140 -19.90 2.18 4.96
CA LEU A 140 -20.63 1.57 3.84
C LEU A 140 -21.61 2.55 3.17
N LYS A 141 -22.28 3.41 3.94
CA LYS A 141 -23.14 4.46 3.35
C LYS A 141 -22.34 5.48 2.55
N LYS A 142 -21.15 5.85 3.01
CA LYS A 142 -20.25 6.77 2.29
C LYS A 142 -19.73 6.11 1.00
N ASP A 143 -19.34 4.82 1.07
CA ASP A 143 -18.93 4.03 -0.09
C ASP A 143 -20.02 3.98 -1.16
N ILE A 144 -21.24 3.62 -0.77
CA ILE A 144 -22.40 3.51 -1.69
C ILE A 144 -22.68 4.84 -2.40
N VAL A 145 -22.61 5.96 -1.68
CA VAL A 145 -22.88 7.30 -2.26
C VAL A 145 -21.76 7.72 -3.22
N SER A 146 -20.54 7.27 -3.02
CA SER A 146 -19.36 7.61 -3.83
C SER A 146 -19.06 6.61 -4.95
N ALA A 147 -19.72 5.45 -4.99
CA ALA A 147 -19.44 4.38 -5.94
C ALA A 147 -20.12 4.60 -7.29
N ASP A 148 -19.40 4.36 -8.39
CA ASP A 148 -19.96 4.31 -9.75
C ASP A 148 -20.67 2.98 -10.03
N ARG A 149 -20.25 1.92 -9.35
CA ARG A 149 -20.81 0.57 -9.48
C ARG A 149 -20.76 -0.16 -8.15
N ILE A 150 -21.81 -0.92 -7.85
CA ILE A 150 -21.92 -1.73 -6.64
C ILE A 150 -22.20 -3.18 -7.04
N ASP A 151 -21.30 -4.09 -6.70
CA ASP A 151 -21.48 -5.53 -6.83
C ASP A 151 -21.58 -6.14 -5.42
N MET A 152 -22.70 -6.80 -5.11
CA MET A 152 -22.92 -7.41 -3.79
C MET A 152 -23.04 -8.93 -3.92
N LEU A 153 -22.18 -9.66 -3.20
CA LEU A 153 -22.31 -11.09 -3.00
C LEU A 153 -22.90 -11.34 -1.61
N VAL A 154 -24.13 -11.85 -1.58
CA VAL A 154 -24.84 -12.12 -0.32
C VAL A 154 -25.01 -13.63 -0.13
N SER A 155 -24.48 -14.15 1.00
CA SER A 155 -24.76 -15.52 1.42
C SER A 155 -25.84 -15.50 2.48
N PHE A 156 -26.94 -16.23 2.26
CA PHE A 156 -28.00 -16.38 3.26
C PHE A 156 -27.58 -17.46 4.25
N ILE A 157 -27.40 -17.05 5.50
CA ILE A 157 -27.30 -17.98 6.63
C ILE A 157 -28.71 -18.13 7.20
N LYS A 158 -29.25 -19.36 7.20
CA LYS A 158 -30.51 -19.68 7.87
C LYS A 158 -30.28 -19.86 9.35
#